data_9012fbb21dadeb1824108b2c77ca5137
#
_entry.id   9012fbb21dadeb1824108b2c77ca5137
#
_cell.length_a   1.000
_cell.length_b   1.000
_cell.length_c   1.000
_cell.angle_alpha   90.00
_cell.angle_beta   90.00
_cell.angle_gamma   90.00
#
_symmetry.space_group_name_H-M   'P 1'
#
loop_
_entity.id
_entity.type
_entity.pdbx_description
1 polymer ?
#
loop_
_entity_poly.entity_id
_entity_poly.type
_entity_poly.pdbx_seq_one_letter_code
_entity_poly.pdbx_strand_id
1 'polypeptide(L)'
;AATYLVAGLVTAGLAGCAAGPDFQRPTAPDVARYTATPVADRTVSAPTQFGETQRLVEGLPIETQWWQSLGSSALDGLINEAFHVSPTLASISANLRQAQELLAAQAGSTQYPQVDVALGSQRQQMSPSSQGLSGDARQFSLYNASVGVHYNLDLAGGNRRALEALAARADYRRFELNAARLALAGNMATAAITRARLAAQLEATTAILRVQDEQLRLAHERVRIGQASPDEALSLQAQAEQTRAELPALRKQLQQTEHLLAVLAGRAPGTGGIPAFTLADFTLPVEMPLVVPSELVRRRPDIQASEALLHAANADYGVAVAKLYPQINLSANLGSQALTTGALFGGGSAVWGLVAQLTQPLFNPGLPAEKRAALAAFDAAAANYQSVVLESLRNVADTLRAVESDAQTLTALAAADMAAQASLQSVERQYRLGAASYLQLLIAQQQAQSIRINMVAAQAQRLVDSVALYQALGGGVS
;
A
#
# COMPACT_ATOMS: atom_id res chain seq x y z
N ALA A 1 43.97 -26.85 38.59
CA ALA A 1 42.62 -27.44 38.33
C ALA A 1 41.51 -26.38 38.39
N ALA A 2 41.50 -25.46 39.37
CA ALA A 2 40.49 -24.42 39.49
C ALA A 2 40.49 -23.41 38.32
N THR A 3 41.67 -23.08 37.79
CA THR A 3 41.84 -22.16 36.65
C THR A 3 41.27 -22.71 35.32
N TYR A 4 41.37 -24.02 35.13
CA TYR A 4 40.77 -24.65 33.92
C TYR A 4 39.27 -24.83 34.04
N LEU A 5 38.70 -24.94 35.23
CA LEU A 5 37.26 -25.03 35.45
C LEU A 5 36.58 -23.66 35.22
N VAL A 6 37.23 -22.56 35.62
CA VAL A 6 36.74 -21.20 35.35
C VAL A 6 36.85 -20.85 33.87
N ALA A 7 37.93 -21.24 33.18
CA ALA A 7 38.06 -21.06 31.73
C ALA A 7 37.04 -21.88 30.96
N GLY A 8 36.72 -23.12 31.38
CA GLY A 8 35.69 -23.96 30.76
C GLY A 8 34.27 -23.46 30.98
N LEU A 9 33.96 -22.84 32.12
CA LEU A 9 32.64 -22.18 32.35
C LEU A 9 32.47 -20.89 31.54
N VAL A 10 33.56 -20.14 31.33
CA VAL A 10 33.53 -18.92 30.51
C VAL A 10 33.37 -19.24 29.02
N THR A 11 33.97 -20.32 28.52
CA THR A 11 33.80 -20.75 27.13
C THR A 11 32.43 -21.38 26.84
N ALA A 12 31.80 -22.05 27.79
CA ALA A 12 30.43 -22.58 27.63
C ALA A 12 29.33 -21.49 27.67
N GLY A 13 29.61 -20.32 28.28
CA GLY A 13 28.69 -19.17 28.31
C GLY A 13 28.70 -18.31 27.04
N LEU A 14 29.64 -18.51 26.12
CA LEU A 14 29.80 -17.73 24.89
C LEU A 14 29.03 -18.26 23.68
N ALA A 15 28.25 -19.35 23.81
CA ALA A 15 27.22 -19.72 22.88
C ALA A 15 26.04 -18.75 23.05
N GLY A 16 26.18 -17.56 22.49
CA GLY A 16 25.30 -16.41 22.69
C GLY A 16 23.86 -16.66 22.22
N CYS A 17 23.05 -17.24 23.10
CA CYS A 17 21.59 -17.22 22.95
C CYS A 17 21.13 -15.78 23.11
N ALA A 18 20.58 -15.20 22.06
CA ALA A 18 19.87 -13.92 22.15
C ALA A 18 18.66 -14.08 23.08
N ALA A 19 18.45 -13.11 23.97
CA ALA A 19 17.30 -13.13 24.89
C ALA A 19 15.98 -13.10 24.12
N GLY A 20 14.96 -13.79 24.65
CA GLY A 20 13.65 -13.93 24.03
C GLY A 20 13.58 -15.03 22.95
N PRO A 21 12.39 -15.34 22.47
CA PRO A 21 12.17 -16.34 21.43
C PRO A 21 12.61 -15.83 20.05
N ASP A 22 13.12 -16.73 19.21
CA ASP A 22 13.34 -16.45 17.80
C ASP A 22 12.01 -16.33 17.08
N PHE A 23 11.96 -15.43 16.09
CA PHE A 23 10.74 -15.23 15.30
C PHE A 23 10.42 -16.49 14.51
N GLN A 24 9.18 -16.94 14.65
CA GLN A 24 8.62 -18.02 13.83
C GLN A 24 7.51 -17.45 12.96
N ARG A 25 7.66 -17.64 11.65
CA ARG A 25 6.65 -17.21 10.71
C ARG A 25 5.31 -17.91 11.01
N PRO A 26 4.18 -17.16 11.11
CA PRO A 26 2.87 -17.77 11.28
C PRO A 26 2.56 -18.78 10.17
N THR A 27 1.88 -19.86 10.53
CA THR A 27 1.40 -20.84 9.56
C THR A 27 0.33 -20.24 8.69
N ALA A 28 0.39 -20.51 7.37
CA ALA A 28 -0.66 -20.09 6.45
C ALA A 28 -2.00 -20.73 6.85
N PRO A 29 -3.14 -20.05 6.60
CA PRO A 29 -4.45 -20.64 6.85
C PRO A 29 -4.63 -21.97 6.11
N ASP A 30 -5.14 -22.97 6.80
CA ASP A 30 -5.45 -24.30 6.22
C ASP A 30 -6.84 -24.26 5.56
N VAL A 31 -6.95 -23.43 4.51
CA VAL A 31 -8.16 -23.32 3.69
C VAL A 31 -7.79 -23.56 2.23
N ALA A 32 -8.49 -24.50 1.60
CA ALA A 32 -8.24 -24.86 0.20
C ALA A 32 -8.89 -23.89 -0.80
N ARG A 33 -9.90 -23.12 -0.38
CA ARG A 33 -10.71 -22.26 -1.25
C ARG A 33 -11.04 -20.92 -0.59
N TYR A 34 -11.28 -19.91 -1.42
CA TYR A 34 -11.68 -18.56 -0.94
C TYR A 34 -13.15 -18.46 -0.57
N THR A 35 -14.02 -19.29 -1.17
CA THR A 35 -15.47 -19.25 -0.99
C THR A 35 -16.02 -20.62 -0.60
N ALA A 36 -17.08 -20.65 0.22
CA ALA A 36 -17.73 -21.89 0.63
C ALA A 36 -18.35 -22.65 -0.56
N THR A 37 -19.00 -21.92 -1.48
CA THR A 37 -19.47 -22.45 -2.75
C THR A 37 -18.39 -22.23 -3.81
N PRO A 38 -17.96 -23.24 -4.58
CA PRO A 38 -16.98 -23.07 -5.64
C PRO A 38 -17.37 -21.96 -6.61
N VAL A 39 -16.39 -21.18 -7.05
CA VAL A 39 -16.54 -20.24 -8.18
C VAL A 39 -16.35 -21.05 -9.46
N ALA A 40 -17.08 -20.71 -10.51
CA ALA A 40 -16.95 -21.37 -11.81
C ALA A 40 -15.55 -21.09 -12.40
N ASP A 41 -14.89 -22.11 -12.95
CA ASP A 41 -13.57 -21.96 -13.60
C ASP A 41 -13.63 -21.06 -14.85
N ARG A 42 -14.83 -20.86 -15.39
CA ARG A 42 -15.08 -20.05 -16.59
C ARG A 42 -16.33 -19.21 -16.42
N THR A 43 -16.23 -17.95 -16.84
CA THR A 43 -17.41 -17.07 -16.91
C THR A 43 -18.26 -17.40 -18.14
N VAL A 44 -19.54 -17.00 -18.09
CA VAL A 44 -20.41 -17.02 -19.26
C VAL A 44 -19.95 -16.00 -20.30
N SER A 45 -20.28 -16.22 -21.59
CA SER A 45 -19.98 -15.29 -22.67
C SER A 45 -21.21 -14.52 -23.11
N ALA A 46 -21.01 -13.32 -23.67
CA ALA A 46 -22.04 -12.49 -24.28
C ALA A 46 -21.59 -12.02 -25.67
N PRO A 47 -22.50 -11.86 -26.66
CA PRO A 47 -22.18 -11.40 -28.00
C PRO A 47 -22.02 -9.86 -28.05
N THR A 48 -21.09 -9.34 -27.26
CA THR A 48 -20.80 -7.91 -27.15
C THR A 48 -19.34 -7.68 -26.80
N GLN A 49 -18.85 -6.44 -26.90
CA GLN A 49 -17.50 -6.07 -26.49
C GLN A 49 -17.28 -6.45 -25.01
N PHE A 50 -16.12 -7.03 -24.70
CA PHE A 50 -15.75 -7.60 -23.38
C PHE A 50 -16.69 -8.74 -22.91
N GLY A 51 -17.43 -9.35 -23.85
CA GLY A 51 -18.31 -10.48 -23.59
C GLY A 51 -17.60 -11.84 -23.65
N GLU A 52 -16.31 -11.88 -23.88
CA GLU A 52 -15.52 -13.11 -23.97
C GLU A 52 -15.53 -13.86 -22.64
N THR A 53 -15.47 -15.20 -22.72
CA THR A 53 -15.31 -16.05 -21.54
C THR A 53 -13.95 -15.81 -20.90
N GLN A 54 -13.92 -15.45 -19.61
CA GLN A 54 -12.70 -15.43 -18.80
C GLN A 54 -12.52 -16.77 -18.11
N ARG A 55 -11.30 -17.28 -18.06
CA ARG A 55 -10.92 -18.54 -17.44
C ARG A 55 -9.98 -18.30 -16.27
N LEU A 56 -10.31 -18.83 -15.09
CA LEU A 56 -9.44 -18.83 -13.93
C LEU A 56 -8.46 -20.01 -14.04
N VAL A 57 -7.16 -19.72 -14.02
CA VAL A 57 -6.09 -20.70 -14.24
C VAL A 57 -5.21 -20.75 -12.99
N GLU A 58 -5.24 -21.89 -12.30
CA GLU A 58 -4.34 -22.12 -11.16
C GLU A 58 -2.89 -22.21 -11.63
N GLY A 59 -1.98 -21.56 -10.88
CA GLY A 59 -0.55 -21.60 -11.17
C GLY A 59 -0.11 -20.73 -12.34
N LEU A 60 -1.01 -19.97 -12.96
CA LEU A 60 -0.62 -18.95 -13.94
C LEU A 60 0.23 -17.87 -13.24
N PRO A 61 1.46 -17.58 -13.72
CA PRO A 61 2.29 -16.56 -13.12
C PRO A 61 1.64 -15.18 -13.26
N ILE A 62 1.68 -14.40 -12.17
CA ILE A 62 1.25 -13.00 -12.21
C ILE A 62 2.46 -12.17 -12.65
N GLU A 63 2.36 -11.54 -13.81
CA GLU A 63 3.43 -10.69 -14.33
C GLU A 63 3.55 -9.39 -13.52
N THR A 64 4.76 -8.88 -13.41
CA THR A 64 5.04 -7.62 -12.68
C THR A 64 4.29 -6.44 -13.28
N GLN A 65 4.13 -6.43 -14.60
CA GLN A 65 3.39 -5.42 -15.35
C GLN A 65 2.02 -5.95 -15.79
N TRP A 66 1.27 -6.52 -14.85
CA TRP A 66 -0.03 -7.16 -15.11
C TRP A 66 -1.02 -6.29 -15.87
N TRP A 67 -0.93 -4.96 -15.79
CA TRP A 67 -1.80 -4.03 -16.53
C TRP A 67 -1.61 -4.08 -18.04
N GLN A 68 -0.50 -4.64 -18.54
CA GLN A 68 -0.28 -4.84 -19.97
C GLN A 68 -1.27 -5.86 -20.56
N SER A 69 -1.81 -6.77 -19.73
CA SER A 69 -2.89 -7.69 -20.14
C SER A 69 -4.19 -6.97 -20.56
N LEU A 70 -4.35 -5.70 -20.18
CA LEU A 70 -5.46 -4.84 -20.64
C LEU A 70 -5.25 -4.30 -22.07
N GLY A 71 -4.11 -4.54 -22.72
CA GLY A 71 -3.84 -4.23 -24.13
C GLY A 71 -3.64 -2.75 -24.46
N SER A 72 -3.58 -1.86 -23.49
CA SER A 72 -3.48 -0.40 -23.70
C SER A 72 -2.04 0.11 -23.54
N SER A 73 -1.37 0.41 -24.65
CA SER A 73 -0.02 1.01 -24.64
C SER A 73 0.00 2.41 -24.03
N ALA A 74 -1.09 3.17 -24.15
CA ALA A 74 -1.22 4.48 -23.55
C ALA A 74 -1.31 4.39 -22.02
N LEU A 75 -2.00 3.38 -21.49
CA LEU A 75 -2.06 3.09 -20.06
C LEU A 75 -0.69 2.65 -19.54
N ASP A 76 -0.01 1.73 -20.25
CA ASP A 76 1.34 1.25 -19.89
C ASP A 76 2.34 2.42 -19.80
N GLY A 77 2.35 3.29 -20.79
CA GLY A 77 3.20 4.49 -20.79
C GLY A 77 2.91 5.41 -19.60
N LEU A 78 1.61 5.64 -19.29
CA LEU A 78 1.20 6.52 -18.19
C LEU A 78 1.55 5.93 -16.81
N ILE A 79 1.39 4.62 -16.60
CA ILE A 79 1.76 3.94 -15.35
C ILE A 79 3.29 3.96 -15.16
N ASN A 80 4.05 3.66 -16.22
CA ASN A 80 5.50 3.70 -16.16
C ASN A 80 6.02 5.11 -15.84
N GLU A 81 5.45 6.14 -16.44
CA GLU A 81 5.76 7.53 -16.07
C GLU A 81 5.45 7.82 -14.60
N ALA A 82 4.25 7.43 -14.13
CA ALA A 82 3.85 7.65 -12.75
C ALA A 82 4.78 6.99 -11.73
N PHE A 83 5.34 5.82 -12.04
CA PHE A 83 6.32 5.16 -11.17
C PHE A 83 7.60 5.96 -10.99
N HIS A 84 7.98 6.78 -11.97
CA HIS A 84 9.18 7.62 -11.90
C HIS A 84 8.93 8.99 -11.28
N VAL A 85 7.73 9.58 -11.49
CA VAL A 85 7.49 10.99 -11.12
C VAL A 85 6.51 11.18 -9.97
N SER A 86 5.84 10.12 -9.49
CA SER A 86 4.84 10.22 -8.40
C SER A 86 5.46 10.72 -7.09
N PRO A 87 5.01 11.87 -6.56
CA PRO A 87 5.47 12.38 -5.27
C PRO A 87 5.15 11.43 -4.11
N THR A 88 4.04 10.68 -4.19
CA THR A 88 3.65 9.69 -3.19
C THR A 88 4.68 8.56 -3.13
N LEU A 89 5.07 7.99 -4.28
CA LEU A 89 6.10 6.94 -4.31
C LEU A 89 7.47 7.49 -3.88
N ALA A 90 7.82 8.72 -4.26
CA ALA A 90 9.05 9.37 -3.82
C ALA A 90 9.10 9.51 -2.29
N SER A 91 7.99 9.90 -1.65
CA SER A 91 7.86 9.99 -0.20
C SER A 91 8.03 8.62 0.48
N ILE A 92 7.33 7.59 0.01
CA ILE A 92 7.42 6.23 0.56
C ILE A 92 8.83 5.65 0.36
N SER A 93 9.45 5.89 -0.79
CA SER A 93 10.84 5.50 -1.05
C SER A 93 11.84 6.22 -0.12
N ALA A 94 11.60 7.49 0.21
CA ALA A 94 12.40 8.21 1.17
C ALA A 94 12.25 7.63 2.59
N ASN A 95 11.04 7.23 2.99
CA ASN A 95 10.80 6.55 4.28
C ASN A 95 11.53 5.19 4.36
N LEU A 96 11.59 4.45 3.25
CA LEU A 96 12.40 3.21 3.19
C LEU A 96 13.88 3.52 3.40
N ARG A 97 14.45 4.51 2.68
CA ARG A 97 15.84 4.92 2.88
C ARG A 97 16.10 5.38 4.32
N GLN A 98 15.19 6.15 4.91
CA GLN A 98 15.27 6.55 6.32
C GLN A 98 15.37 5.33 7.25
N ALA A 99 14.52 4.32 7.06
CA ALA A 99 14.56 3.11 7.88
C ALA A 99 15.88 2.32 7.71
N GLN A 100 16.40 2.26 6.49
CA GLN A 100 17.70 1.63 6.19
C GLN A 100 18.86 2.38 6.86
N GLU A 101 18.87 3.72 6.83
CA GLU A 101 19.90 4.52 7.48
C GLU A 101 19.80 4.45 9.01
N LEU A 102 18.59 4.37 9.60
CA LEU A 102 18.42 4.13 11.03
C LEU A 102 18.97 2.77 11.46
N LEU A 103 18.77 1.73 10.65
CA LEU A 103 19.37 0.42 10.86
C LEU A 103 20.90 0.51 10.79
N ALA A 104 21.45 1.17 9.78
CA ALA A 104 22.90 1.37 9.63
C ALA A 104 23.49 2.19 10.77
N ALA A 105 22.83 3.24 11.23
CA ALA A 105 23.25 4.05 12.36
C ALA A 105 23.28 3.24 13.66
N GLN A 106 22.25 2.43 13.92
CA GLN A 106 22.23 1.54 15.10
C GLN A 106 23.32 0.47 15.01
N ALA A 107 23.53 -0.13 13.84
CA ALA A 107 24.61 -1.09 13.63
C ALA A 107 25.98 -0.45 13.87
N GLY A 108 26.23 0.74 13.32
CA GLY A 108 27.46 1.49 13.52
C GLY A 108 27.73 1.85 14.98
N SER A 109 26.68 2.17 15.74
CA SER A 109 26.82 2.56 17.15
C SER A 109 26.92 1.39 18.13
N THR A 110 26.49 0.18 17.74
CA THR A 110 26.44 -0.96 18.68
C THR A 110 27.36 -2.12 18.32
N GLN A 111 27.66 -2.32 17.02
CA GLN A 111 28.56 -3.41 16.58
C GLN A 111 30.05 -3.06 16.69
N TYR A 112 30.39 -1.77 16.70
CA TYR A 112 31.74 -1.27 16.71
C TYR A 112 32.01 -0.44 17.97
N PRO A 113 33.27 -0.43 18.50
CA PRO A 113 33.67 0.49 19.53
C PRO A 113 33.49 1.94 19.06
N GLN A 114 32.98 2.80 19.96
CA GLN A 114 32.89 4.23 19.75
C GLN A 114 34.17 4.91 20.20
N VAL A 115 34.69 5.84 19.44
CA VAL A 115 35.91 6.60 19.73
C VAL A 115 35.59 8.08 19.79
N ASP A 116 35.85 8.68 20.95
CA ASP A 116 35.57 10.08 21.20
C ASP A 116 36.84 10.84 21.59
N VAL A 117 36.92 12.11 21.16
CA VAL A 117 37.96 13.04 21.65
C VAL A 117 37.27 14.04 22.59
N ALA A 118 37.82 14.18 23.79
CA ALA A 118 37.32 15.10 24.78
C ALA A 118 38.39 16.13 25.20
N LEU A 119 38.05 17.41 25.13
CA LEU A 119 38.80 18.52 25.67
C LEU A 119 37.99 19.14 26.80
N GLY A 120 38.50 19.27 27.97
CA GLY A 120 37.76 19.80 29.09
C GLY A 120 38.57 20.74 29.98
N SER A 121 37.91 21.67 30.62
CA SER A 121 38.43 22.53 31.67
C SER A 121 37.43 22.54 32.83
N GLN A 122 37.91 22.19 34.01
CA GLN A 122 37.10 22.13 35.22
C GLN A 122 37.77 22.94 36.31
N ARG A 123 37.05 23.80 37.00
CA ARG A 123 37.53 24.47 38.21
C ARG A 123 36.77 23.89 39.39
N GLN A 124 37.53 23.35 40.35
CA GLN A 124 36.96 22.70 41.53
C GLN A 124 37.66 23.14 42.80
N GLN A 125 36.96 23.08 43.89
CA GLN A 125 37.48 23.23 45.24
C GLN A 125 37.41 21.89 45.94
N MET A 126 38.55 21.44 46.47
CA MET A 126 38.63 20.23 47.26
C MET A 126 38.88 20.62 48.72
N SER A 127 38.04 20.09 49.60
CA SER A 127 38.25 20.20 51.07
C SER A 127 39.01 19.00 51.55
N PRO A 128 40.17 19.17 52.26
CA PRO A 128 40.90 18.06 52.86
C PRO A 128 40.06 17.22 53.82
N SER A 129 39.06 17.80 54.45
CA SER A 129 38.16 17.08 55.35
C SER A 129 37.34 15.97 54.65
N SER A 130 37.13 16.05 53.33
CA SER A 130 36.50 14.98 52.53
C SER A 130 37.36 13.72 52.44
N GLN A 131 38.65 13.84 52.75
CA GLN A 131 39.65 12.74 52.77
C GLN A 131 40.13 12.44 54.18
N GLY A 132 39.45 12.97 55.21
CA GLY A 132 39.85 12.78 56.62
C GLY A 132 41.13 13.54 57.00
N LEU A 133 41.59 14.51 56.21
CA LEU A 133 42.77 15.30 56.42
C LEU A 133 42.44 16.70 56.98
N SER A 134 43.30 17.29 57.77
CA SER A 134 43.17 18.66 58.28
C SER A 134 43.85 19.64 57.29
N GLY A 135 43.23 20.80 57.04
CA GLY A 135 43.82 21.84 56.20
C GLY A 135 42.77 22.69 55.50
N ASP A 136 43.22 23.75 54.85
CA ASP A 136 42.33 24.67 54.11
C ASP A 136 41.89 24.08 52.76
N ALA A 137 40.68 24.46 52.36
CA ALA A 137 40.16 24.07 51.06
C ALA A 137 41.01 24.64 49.92
N ARG A 138 41.44 23.79 48.99
CA ARG A 138 42.23 24.19 47.82
C ARG A 138 41.36 24.29 46.58
N GLN A 139 41.46 25.42 45.89
CA GLN A 139 40.88 25.63 44.56
C GLN A 139 41.94 25.37 43.50
N PHE A 140 41.60 24.64 42.47
CA PHE A 140 42.46 24.42 41.32
C PHE A 140 41.63 24.27 40.03
N SER A 141 42.27 24.56 38.93
CA SER A 141 41.74 24.25 37.62
C SER A 141 42.37 22.98 37.10
N LEU A 142 41.59 22.15 36.46
CA LEU A 142 42.02 20.92 35.84
C LEU A 142 41.69 20.98 34.35
N TYR A 143 42.71 20.81 33.55
CA TYR A 143 42.59 20.74 32.10
C TYR A 143 42.85 19.31 31.66
N ASN A 144 42.01 18.80 30.76
CA ASN A 144 42.15 17.47 30.20
C ASN A 144 42.02 17.45 28.69
N ALA A 145 42.79 16.61 28.03
CA ALA A 145 42.67 16.25 26.64
C ALA A 145 42.77 14.72 26.55
N SER A 146 41.76 14.04 26.04
CA SER A 146 41.74 12.59 26.02
C SER A 146 41.06 12.03 24.80
N VAL A 147 41.46 10.83 24.39
CA VAL A 147 40.75 9.95 23.48
C VAL A 147 40.12 8.84 24.29
N GLY A 148 38.82 8.70 24.20
CA GLY A 148 38.04 7.63 24.82
C GLY A 148 37.59 6.61 23.81
N VAL A 149 37.51 5.34 24.22
CA VAL A 149 36.93 4.24 23.47
C VAL A 149 35.87 3.58 24.34
N HIS A 150 34.67 3.44 23.85
CA HIS A 150 33.56 2.82 24.55
C HIS A 150 32.96 1.67 23.74
N TYR A 151 32.67 0.55 24.38
CA TYR A 151 32.05 -0.60 23.76
C TYR A 151 31.13 -1.34 24.75
N ASN A 152 29.87 -1.55 24.32
CA ASN A 152 28.92 -2.35 25.08
C ASN A 152 28.93 -3.79 24.54
N LEU A 153 29.33 -4.74 25.40
CA LEU A 153 29.38 -6.14 25.05
C LEU A 153 27.96 -6.76 25.14
N ASP A 154 27.38 -7.14 23.99
CA ASP A 154 26.03 -7.64 23.89
C ASP A 154 25.91 -9.13 24.30
N LEU A 155 26.08 -9.42 25.57
CA LEU A 155 26.03 -10.79 26.10
C LEU A 155 24.64 -11.41 26.01
N ALA A 156 23.60 -10.63 26.31
CA ALA A 156 22.22 -11.06 26.30
C ALA A 156 21.56 -10.94 24.90
N GLY A 157 22.25 -10.41 23.89
CA GLY A 157 21.75 -10.22 22.57
C GLY A 157 20.73 -9.07 22.42
N GLY A 158 20.71 -8.13 23.37
CA GLY A 158 19.78 -6.98 23.33
C GLY A 158 20.00 -6.08 22.12
N ASN A 159 21.28 -5.77 21.80
CA ASN A 159 21.63 -5.02 20.59
C ASN A 159 21.30 -5.81 19.32
N ARG A 160 21.54 -7.11 19.30
CA ARG A 160 21.17 -8.01 18.21
C ARG A 160 19.68 -7.98 17.94
N ARG A 161 18.83 -8.07 18.98
CA ARG A 161 17.37 -7.97 18.88
C ARG A 161 16.91 -6.57 18.44
N ALA A 162 17.59 -5.51 18.88
CA ALA A 162 17.29 -4.15 18.43
C ALA A 162 17.58 -3.97 16.93
N LEU A 163 18.69 -4.52 16.43
CA LEU A 163 19.01 -4.52 15.01
C LEU A 163 18.02 -5.36 14.20
N GLU A 164 17.61 -6.53 14.71
CA GLU A 164 16.58 -7.38 14.10
C GLU A 164 15.24 -6.65 14.00
N ALA A 165 14.83 -5.92 15.04
CA ALA A 165 13.63 -5.11 15.02
C ALA A 165 13.68 -4.00 13.96
N LEU A 166 14.83 -3.30 13.85
CA LEU A 166 15.03 -2.26 12.84
C LEU A 166 15.09 -2.83 11.42
N ALA A 167 15.71 -4.00 11.23
CA ALA A 167 15.73 -4.70 9.95
C ALA A 167 14.31 -5.08 9.51
N ALA A 168 13.51 -5.65 10.42
CA ALA A 168 12.11 -5.98 10.16
C ALA A 168 11.25 -4.72 9.84
N ARG A 169 11.54 -3.57 10.48
CA ARG A 169 10.90 -2.30 10.15
C ARG A 169 11.33 -1.77 8.76
N ALA A 170 12.57 -1.99 8.34
CA ALA A 170 13.02 -1.65 6.99
C ALA A 170 12.33 -2.55 5.95
N ASP A 171 12.15 -3.85 6.24
CA ASP A 171 11.38 -4.77 5.41
C ASP A 171 9.90 -4.33 5.31
N TYR A 172 9.27 -3.92 6.42
CA TYR A 172 7.94 -3.33 6.40
C TYR A 172 7.85 -2.16 5.41
N ARG A 173 8.80 -1.22 5.45
CA ARG A 173 8.83 -0.08 4.52
C ARG A 173 9.04 -0.50 3.07
N ARG A 174 9.80 -1.56 2.82
CA ARG A 174 9.95 -2.15 1.48
C ARG A 174 8.62 -2.70 0.96
N PHE A 175 7.90 -3.48 1.77
CA PHE A 175 6.60 -4.02 1.39
C PHE A 175 5.53 -2.93 1.25
N GLU A 176 5.58 -1.88 2.07
CA GLU A 176 4.74 -0.69 1.93
C GLU A 176 4.96 0.02 0.58
N LEU A 177 6.21 0.13 0.12
CA LEU A 177 6.52 0.67 -1.21
C LEU A 177 5.94 -0.22 -2.32
N ASN A 178 6.04 -1.53 -2.18
CA ASN A 178 5.48 -2.48 -3.14
C ASN A 178 3.94 -2.38 -3.18
N ALA A 179 3.28 -2.31 -2.02
CA ALA A 179 1.84 -2.10 -1.92
C ALA A 179 1.40 -0.78 -2.58
N ALA A 180 2.18 0.30 -2.38
CA ALA A 180 1.88 1.59 -2.98
C ALA A 180 2.02 1.58 -4.51
N ARG A 181 3.01 0.87 -5.06
CA ARG A 181 3.15 0.68 -6.52
C ARG A 181 1.97 -0.08 -7.10
N LEU A 182 1.58 -1.19 -6.46
CA LEU A 182 0.42 -1.98 -6.86
C LEU A 182 -0.87 -1.15 -6.83
N ALA A 183 -1.09 -0.40 -5.76
CA ALA A 183 -2.25 0.49 -5.62
C ALA A 183 -2.25 1.61 -6.67
N LEU A 184 -1.10 2.23 -6.95
CA LEU A 184 -0.98 3.27 -7.97
C LEU A 184 -1.35 2.73 -9.35
N ALA A 185 -0.77 1.58 -9.76
CA ALA A 185 -1.08 0.95 -11.04
C ALA A 185 -2.56 0.61 -11.17
N GLY A 186 -3.17 0.01 -10.13
CA GLY A 186 -4.58 -0.34 -10.13
C GLY A 186 -5.50 0.86 -10.13
N ASN A 187 -5.19 1.90 -9.36
CA ASN A 187 -5.97 3.14 -9.35
C ASN A 187 -5.92 3.84 -10.72
N MET A 188 -4.77 3.85 -11.37
CA MET A 188 -4.61 4.41 -12.71
C MET A 188 -5.39 3.60 -13.76
N ALA A 189 -5.29 2.28 -13.74
CA ALA A 189 -6.04 1.40 -14.64
C ALA A 189 -7.56 1.59 -14.45
N THR A 190 -8.05 1.58 -13.21
CA THR A 190 -9.47 1.80 -12.90
C THR A 190 -9.93 3.20 -13.32
N ALA A 191 -9.13 4.24 -13.12
CA ALA A 191 -9.45 5.59 -13.53
C ALA A 191 -9.48 5.73 -15.06
N ALA A 192 -8.54 5.09 -15.79
CA ALA A 192 -8.51 5.07 -17.24
C ALA A 192 -9.74 4.36 -17.83
N ILE A 193 -10.11 3.20 -17.28
CA ILE A 193 -11.34 2.47 -17.68
C ILE A 193 -12.59 3.29 -17.35
N THR A 194 -12.64 3.94 -16.19
CA THR A 194 -13.75 4.83 -15.80
C THR A 194 -13.87 6.02 -16.75
N ARG A 195 -12.75 6.62 -17.13
CA ARG A 195 -12.72 7.70 -18.15
C ARG A 195 -13.29 7.20 -19.48
N ALA A 196 -12.88 6.01 -19.94
CA ALA A 196 -13.34 5.40 -21.17
C ALA A 196 -14.86 5.12 -21.12
N ARG A 197 -15.37 4.60 -20.01
CA ARG A 197 -16.80 4.40 -19.77
C ARG A 197 -17.58 5.71 -19.83
N LEU A 198 -17.10 6.76 -19.15
CA LEU A 198 -17.77 8.06 -19.15
C LEU A 198 -17.77 8.71 -20.54
N ALA A 199 -16.71 8.54 -21.32
CA ALA A 199 -16.64 9.00 -22.70
C ALA A 199 -17.68 8.27 -23.56
N ALA A 200 -17.80 6.95 -23.45
CA ALA A 200 -18.78 6.17 -24.19
C ALA A 200 -20.22 6.51 -23.76
N GLN A 201 -20.47 6.74 -22.47
CA GLN A 201 -21.78 7.21 -21.98
C GLN A 201 -22.13 8.60 -22.52
N LEU A 202 -21.17 9.53 -22.52
CA LEU A 202 -21.36 10.89 -23.06
C LEU A 202 -21.69 10.84 -24.57
N GLU A 203 -20.97 10.01 -25.31
CA GLU A 203 -21.24 9.80 -26.75
C GLU A 203 -22.63 9.22 -26.98
N ALA A 204 -22.99 8.15 -26.25
CA ALA A 204 -24.33 7.54 -26.35
C ALA A 204 -25.43 8.54 -26.00
N THR A 205 -25.31 9.27 -24.88
CA THR A 205 -26.32 10.27 -24.49
C THR A 205 -26.39 11.42 -25.49
N THR A 206 -25.28 11.85 -26.07
CA THR A 206 -25.25 12.87 -27.12
C THR A 206 -25.95 12.39 -28.42
N ALA A 207 -25.73 11.12 -28.79
CA ALA A 207 -26.40 10.53 -29.96
C ALA A 207 -27.92 10.44 -29.74
N ILE A 208 -28.34 10.06 -28.54
CA ILE A 208 -29.75 10.01 -28.15
C ILE A 208 -30.38 11.41 -28.23
N LEU A 209 -29.74 12.42 -27.63
CA LEU A 209 -30.24 13.79 -27.67
C LEU A 209 -30.41 14.28 -29.12
N ARG A 210 -29.47 13.96 -30.02
CA ARG A 210 -29.56 14.32 -31.44
C ARG A 210 -30.80 13.72 -32.09
N VAL A 211 -31.14 12.46 -31.79
CA VAL A 211 -32.36 11.81 -32.28
C VAL A 211 -33.61 12.47 -31.71
N GLN A 212 -33.61 12.79 -30.42
CA GLN A 212 -34.75 13.48 -29.76
C GLN A 212 -34.94 14.90 -30.29
N ASP A 213 -33.89 15.66 -30.55
CA ASP A 213 -33.98 17.00 -31.15
C ASP A 213 -34.59 16.95 -32.57
N GLU A 214 -34.21 15.95 -33.37
CA GLU A 214 -34.81 15.78 -34.71
C GLU A 214 -36.29 15.37 -34.63
N GLN A 215 -36.66 14.52 -33.67
CA GLN A 215 -38.08 14.16 -33.45
C GLN A 215 -38.88 15.36 -32.97
N LEU A 216 -38.35 16.17 -32.07
CA LEU A 216 -39.00 17.41 -31.63
C LEU A 216 -39.22 18.39 -32.79
N ARG A 217 -38.21 18.55 -33.67
CA ARG A 217 -38.33 19.37 -34.87
C ARG A 217 -39.48 18.90 -35.78
N LEU A 218 -39.55 17.58 -36.01
CA LEU A 218 -40.63 16.99 -36.82
C LEU A 218 -41.98 17.13 -36.15
N ALA A 219 -42.08 16.98 -34.84
CA ALA A 219 -43.32 17.17 -34.09
C ALA A 219 -43.84 18.62 -34.20
N HIS A 220 -42.95 19.62 -34.03
CA HIS A 220 -43.34 21.02 -34.22
C HIS A 220 -43.89 21.29 -35.64
N GLU A 221 -43.29 20.69 -36.68
CA GLU A 221 -43.77 20.83 -38.05
C GLU A 221 -45.15 20.19 -38.21
N ARG A 222 -45.41 19.01 -37.64
CA ARG A 222 -46.71 18.35 -37.65
C ARG A 222 -47.80 19.14 -36.91
N VAL A 223 -47.45 19.75 -35.76
CA VAL A 223 -48.34 20.67 -35.02
C VAL A 223 -48.69 21.88 -35.89
N ARG A 224 -47.70 22.49 -36.58
CA ARG A 224 -47.89 23.66 -37.45
C ARG A 224 -48.88 23.40 -38.57
N ILE A 225 -48.88 22.18 -39.13
CA ILE A 225 -49.83 21.79 -40.23
C ILE A 225 -51.07 21.08 -39.69
N GLY A 226 -51.34 21.08 -38.39
CA GLY A 226 -52.55 20.52 -37.77
C GLY A 226 -52.58 18.98 -37.68
N GLN A 227 -51.46 18.28 -37.87
CA GLN A 227 -51.36 16.81 -37.84
C GLN A 227 -50.96 16.20 -36.53
N ALA A 228 -50.62 17.01 -35.53
CA ALA A 228 -50.26 16.57 -34.17
C ALA A 228 -50.78 17.56 -33.13
N SER A 229 -50.97 17.09 -31.89
CA SER A 229 -51.33 17.97 -30.77
C SER A 229 -50.12 18.75 -30.24
N PRO A 230 -50.27 19.96 -29.69
CA PRO A 230 -49.21 20.67 -28.99
C PRO A 230 -48.60 19.87 -27.82
N ASP A 231 -49.40 19.05 -27.14
CA ASP A 231 -48.98 18.23 -25.99
C ASP A 231 -47.92 17.18 -26.40
N GLU A 232 -48.00 16.65 -27.64
CA GLU A 232 -47.00 15.74 -28.20
C GLU A 232 -45.64 16.45 -28.30
N ALA A 233 -45.58 17.66 -28.83
CA ALA A 233 -44.35 18.45 -28.95
C ALA A 233 -43.80 18.84 -27.58
N LEU A 234 -44.65 19.25 -26.63
CA LEU A 234 -44.22 19.60 -25.27
C LEU A 234 -43.65 18.40 -24.53
N SER A 235 -44.20 17.20 -24.69
CA SER A 235 -43.69 15.98 -24.08
C SER A 235 -42.31 15.60 -24.63
N LEU A 236 -42.09 15.71 -25.95
CA LEU A 236 -40.78 15.51 -26.58
C LEU A 236 -39.78 16.55 -26.14
N GLN A 237 -40.19 17.80 -26.02
CA GLN A 237 -39.34 18.87 -25.52
C GLN A 237 -38.88 18.58 -24.10
N ALA A 238 -39.79 18.21 -23.20
CA ALA A 238 -39.46 17.88 -21.82
C ALA A 238 -38.40 16.73 -21.73
N GLN A 239 -38.56 15.70 -22.56
CA GLN A 239 -37.62 14.58 -22.61
C GLN A 239 -36.26 14.99 -23.17
N ALA A 240 -36.22 15.77 -24.28
CA ALA A 240 -34.96 16.25 -24.84
C ALA A 240 -34.21 17.15 -23.83
N GLU A 241 -34.93 18.05 -23.13
CA GLU A 241 -34.33 18.88 -22.09
C GLU A 241 -33.82 18.07 -20.87
N GLN A 242 -34.54 17.01 -20.48
CA GLN A 242 -34.07 16.09 -19.43
C GLN A 242 -32.76 15.40 -19.84
N THR A 243 -32.69 14.85 -21.06
CA THR A 243 -31.45 14.24 -21.59
C THR A 243 -30.33 15.29 -21.72
N ARG A 244 -30.65 16.51 -22.14
CA ARG A 244 -29.70 17.62 -22.23
C ARG A 244 -29.13 17.98 -20.86
N ALA A 245 -29.94 17.91 -19.81
CA ALA A 245 -29.51 18.17 -18.42
C ALA A 245 -28.54 17.11 -17.87
N GLU A 246 -28.50 15.90 -18.43
CA GLU A 246 -27.53 14.84 -18.04
C GLU A 246 -26.13 15.12 -18.58
N LEU A 247 -25.97 15.77 -19.72
CA LEU A 247 -24.68 16.00 -20.38
C LEU A 247 -23.67 16.80 -19.53
N PRO A 248 -24.04 17.90 -18.85
CA PRO A 248 -23.12 18.63 -17.97
C PRO A 248 -22.59 17.77 -16.81
N ALA A 249 -23.43 16.90 -16.25
CA ALA A 249 -23.03 15.99 -15.17
C ALA A 249 -22.02 14.96 -15.67
N LEU A 250 -22.23 14.35 -16.82
CA LEU A 250 -21.28 13.42 -17.45
C LEU A 250 -19.95 14.11 -17.80
N ARG A 251 -20.00 15.29 -18.39
CA ARG A 251 -18.80 16.09 -18.71
C ARG A 251 -18.01 16.43 -17.46
N LYS A 252 -18.68 16.82 -16.38
CA LYS A 252 -18.03 17.09 -15.09
C LYS A 252 -17.32 15.84 -14.55
N GLN A 253 -17.97 14.68 -14.55
CA GLN A 253 -17.37 13.43 -14.08
C GLN A 253 -16.16 13.03 -14.94
N LEU A 254 -16.25 13.20 -16.26
CA LEU A 254 -15.17 12.94 -17.19
C LEU A 254 -13.95 13.80 -16.87
N GLN A 255 -14.15 15.11 -16.73
CA GLN A 255 -13.08 16.06 -16.35
C GLN A 255 -12.49 15.75 -14.98
N GLN A 256 -13.31 15.41 -13.98
CA GLN A 256 -12.83 15.01 -12.66
C GLN A 256 -11.96 13.76 -12.72
N THR A 257 -12.31 12.78 -13.57
CA THR A 257 -11.53 11.58 -13.78
C THR A 257 -10.19 11.89 -14.50
N GLU A 258 -10.20 12.81 -15.46
CA GLU A 258 -8.98 13.30 -16.12
C GLU A 258 -8.06 14.05 -15.13
N HIS A 259 -8.62 14.85 -14.22
CA HIS A 259 -7.86 15.49 -13.15
C HIS A 259 -7.25 14.44 -12.18
N LEU A 260 -8.01 13.39 -11.84
CA LEU A 260 -7.50 12.28 -11.02
C LEU A 260 -6.34 11.57 -11.70
N LEU A 261 -6.47 11.24 -12.99
CA LEU A 261 -5.39 10.63 -13.78
C LEU A 261 -4.14 11.51 -13.83
N ALA A 262 -4.30 12.83 -13.99
CA ALA A 262 -3.18 13.77 -13.97
C ALA A 262 -2.46 13.72 -12.61
N VAL A 263 -3.19 13.77 -11.50
CA VAL A 263 -2.59 13.70 -10.15
C VAL A 263 -1.91 12.35 -9.90
N LEU A 264 -2.52 11.24 -10.31
CA LEU A 264 -1.90 9.92 -10.21
C LEU A 264 -0.61 9.83 -11.03
N ALA A 265 -0.58 10.45 -12.21
CA ALA A 265 0.61 10.57 -13.04
C ALA A 265 1.64 11.59 -12.53
N GLY A 266 1.42 12.20 -11.36
CA GLY A 266 2.32 13.21 -10.78
C GLY A 266 2.30 14.56 -11.48
N ARG A 267 1.24 14.86 -12.25
CA ARG A 267 1.06 16.11 -13.02
C ARG A 267 0.02 17.02 -12.39
N ALA A 268 0.16 18.33 -12.55
CA ALA A 268 -0.91 19.26 -12.21
C ALA A 268 -2.07 19.10 -13.22
N PRO A 269 -3.35 19.13 -12.80
CA PRO A 269 -4.50 18.98 -13.71
C PRO A 269 -4.49 19.93 -14.92
N GLY A 270 -3.94 21.15 -14.74
CA GLY A 270 -3.88 22.16 -15.82
C GLY A 270 -2.80 21.93 -16.88
N THR A 271 -1.89 20.96 -16.70
CA THR A 271 -0.82 20.70 -17.70
C THR A 271 -1.31 19.90 -18.91
N GLY A 272 -2.47 19.25 -18.83
CA GLY A 272 -2.98 18.39 -19.90
C GLY A 272 -2.14 17.14 -20.17
N GLY A 273 -2.26 16.60 -21.38
CA GLY A 273 -1.45 15.46 -21.83
C GLY A 273 -1.89 14.10 -21.28
N ILE A 274 -3.07 14.01 -20.66
CA ILE A 274 -3.67 12.73 -20.30
C ILE A 274 -4.30 12.11 -21.54
N PRO A 275 -4.00 10.83 -21.86
CA PRO A 275 -4.60 10.15 -23.01
C PRO A 275 -6.13 10.12 -22.94
N ALA A 276 -6.76 10.33 -24.10
CA ALA A 276 -8.20 10.28 -24.22
C ALA A 276 -8.68 8.82 -24.34
N PHE A 277 -8.57 8.05 -23.24
CA PHE A 277 -8.95 6.64 -23.20
C PHE A 277 -10.40 6.41 -23.66
N THR A 278 -10.58 5.43 -24.54
CA THR A 278 -11.86 4.90 -24.98
C THR A 278 -11.97 3.41 -24.64
N LEU A 279 -13.14 2.82 -24.68
CA LEU A 279 -13.27 1.37 -24.44
C LEU A 279 -12.55 0.54 -25.52
N ALA A 280 -12.35 1.08 -26.71
CA ALA A 280 -11.60 0.41 -27.78
C ALA A 280 -10.08 0.28 -27.49
N ASP A 281 -9.55 1.07 -26.57
CA ASP A 281 -8.14 1.03 -26.19
C ASP A 281 -7.82 -0.13 -25.22
N PHE A 282 -8.84 -0.89 -24.81
CA PHE A 282 -8.71 -1.97 -23.84
C PHE A 282 -9.07 -3.33 -24.43
N THR A 283 -8.44 -4.36 -23.88
CA THR A 283 -8.78 -5.77 -24.13
C THR A 283 -9.14 -6.44 -22.81
N LEU A 284 -10.13 -7.34 -22.83
CA LEU A 284 -10.47 -8.13 -21.65
C LEU A 284 -9.46 -9.27 -21.49
N PRO A 285 -8.76 -9.42 -20.35
CA PRO A 285 -7.91 -10.57 -20.10
C PRO A 285 -8.75 -11.86 -20.07
N VAL A 286 -8.48 -12.79 -20.99
CA VAL A 286 -9.25 -14.05 -21.11
C VAL A 286 -8.74 -15.12 -20.14
N GLU A 287 -7.45 -15.15 -19.84
CA GLU A 287 -6.85 -16.00 -18.84
C GLU A 287 -6.48 -15.17 -17.63
N MET A 288 -7.05 -15.53 -16.48
CA MET A 288 -6.89 -14.84 -15.22
C MET A 288 -6.17 -15.75 -14.23
N PRO A 289 -5.13 -15.28 -13.53
CA PRO A 289 -4.44 -16.07 -12.53
C PRO A 289 -5.36 -16.39 -11.34
N LEU A 290 -5.23 -17.61 -10.83
CA LEU A 290 -5.82 -18.02 -9.56
C LEU A 290 -4.70 -18.55 -8.68
N VAL A 291 -4.50 -17.92 -7.53
CA VAL A 291 -3.50 -18.28 -6.53
C VAL A 291 -4.21 -18.98 -5.37
N VAL A 292 -3.66 -20.08 -4.87
CA VAL A 292 -4.25 -20.76 -3.70
C VAL A 292 -4.10 -19.92 -2.42
N PRO A 293 -5.03 -20.01 -1.44
CA PRO A 293 -4.99 -19.15 -0.25
C PRO A 293 -3.68 -19.18 0.53
N SER A 294 -3.04 -20.34 0.65
CA SER A 294 -1.75 -20.49 1.34
C SER A 294 -0.58 -19.80 0.63
N GLU A 295 -0.62 -19.66 -0.68
CA GLU A 295 0.38 -18.95 -1.47
C GLU A 295 0.13 -17.46 -1.49
N LEU A 296 -1.14 -17.02 -1.48
CA LEU A 296 -1.54 -15.62 -1.40
C LEU A 296 -0.89 -14.90 -0.21
N VAL A 297 -0.90 -15.56 0.96
CA VAL A 297 -0.30 -15.03 2.20
C VAL A 297 1.20 -14.71 2.05
N ARG A 298 1.88 -15.37 1.12
CA ARG A 298 3.31 -15.16 0.86
C ARG A 298 3.58 -14.11 -0.23
N ARG A 299 2.57 -13.74 -1.02
CA ARG A 299 2.72 -12.85 -2.18
C ARG A 299 2.23 -11.43 -1.94
N ARG A 300 1.16 -11.26 -1.18
CA ARG A 300 0.56 -9.93 -0.98
C ARG A 300 1.46 -9.02 -0.16
N PRO A 301 1.78 -7.82 -0.68
CA PRO A 301 2.66 -6.88 0.01
C PRO A 301 2.11 -6.37 1.34
N ASP A 302 0.78 -6.23 1.49
CA ASP A 302 0.13 -5.83 2.74
C ASP A 302 0.26 -6.89 3.84
N ILE A 303 0.14 -8.18 3.47
CA ILE A 303 0.37 -9.31 4.39
C ILE A 303 1.85 -9.37 4.79
N GLN A 304 2.77 -9.26 3.82
CA GLN A 304 4.21 -9.24 4.09
C GLN A 304 4.60 -8.05 4.99
N ALA A 305 3.98 -6.89 4.79
CA ALA A 305 4.19 -5.73 5.64
C ALA A 305 3.74 -5.99 7.09
N SER A 306 2.56 -6.58 7.29
CA SER A 306 2.05 -6.90 8.61
C SER A 306 2.87 -8.02 9.29
N GLU A 307 3.39 -9.00 8.53
CA GLU A 307 4.32 -10.02 9.03
C GLU A 307 5.64 -9.39 9.50
N ALA A 308 6.19 -8.43 8.74
CA ALA A 308 7.40 -7.71 9.11
C ALA A 308 7.22 -6.90 10.42
N LEU A 309 6.05 -6.28 10.64
CA LEU A 309 5.74 -5.62 11.90
C LEU A 309 5.60 -6.59 13.07
N LEU A 310 5.04 -7.77 12.84
CA LEU A 310 4.98 -8.84 13.84
C LEU A 310 6.38 -9.32 14.20
N HIS A 311 7.26 -9.49 13.21
CA HIS A 311 8.67 -9.81 13.44
C HIS A 311 9.38 -8.72 14.26
N ALA A 312 9.17 -7.45 13.92
CA ALA A 312 9.72 -6.33 14.69
C ALA A 312 9.28 -6.36 16.16
N ALA A 313 7.99 -6.62 16.41
CA ALA A 313 7.44 -6.70 17.77
C ALA A 313 8.01 -7.90 18.56
N ASN A 314 8.26 -9.05 17.91
CA ASN A 314 8.94 -10.18 18.52
C ASN A 314 10.37 -9.82 18.94
N ALA A 315 11.10 -9.13 18.06
CA ALA A 315 12.46 -8.68 18.36
C ALA A 315 12.49 -7.63 19.48
N ASP A 316 11.55 -6.68 19.51
CA ASP A 316 11.38 -5.70 20.58
C ASP A 316 11.07 -6.38 21.94
N TYR A 317 10.28 -7.46 21.93
CA TYR A 317 10.10 -8.29 23.13
C TYR A 317 11.44 -8.88 23.59
N GLY A 318 12.26 -9.38 22.66
CA GLY A 318 13.61 -9.84 22.96
C GLY A 318 14.50 -8.75 23.57
N VAL A 319 14.42 -7.51 23.10
CA VAL A 319 15.11 -6.35 23.69
C VAL A 319 14.67 -6.13 25.16
N ALA A 320 13.36 -6.17 25.41
CA ALA A 320 12.83 -5.98 26.76
C ALA A 320 13.26 -7.13 27.72
N VAL A 321 13.35 -8.35 27.21
CA VAL A 321 13.89 -9.50 27.97
C VAL A 321 15.37 -9.32 28.24
N ALA A 322 16.18 -8.86 27.28
CA ALA A 322 17.63 -8.65 27.43
C ALA A 322 17.97 -7.64 28.53
N LYS A 323 17.13 -6.64 28.80
CA LYS A 323 17.31 -5.67 29.90
C LYS A 323 17.29 -6.29 31.29
N LEU A 324 16.79 -7.52 31.44
CA LEU A 324 16.78 -8.26 32.70
C LEU A 324 18.12 -8.95 33.00
N TYR A 325 19.04 -9.02 32.03
CA TYR A 325 20.30 -9.68 32.12
C TYR A 325 21.46 -8.71 32.41
N PRO A 326 22.62 -9.21 32.89
CA PRO A 326 23.80 -8.39 33.11
C PRO A 326 24.27 -7.72 31.81
N GLN A 327 24.72 -6.47 31.94
CA GLN A 327 25.35 -5.70 30.87
C GLN A 327 26.82 -5.45 31.18
N ILE A 328 27.70 -5.60 30.20
CA ILE A 328 29.10 -5.31 30.29
C ILE A 328 29.44 -4.12 29.40
N ASN A 329 29.94 -3.07 30.05
CA ASN A 329 30.50 -1.90 29.38
C ASN A 329 32.00 -1.90 29.50
N LEU A 330 32.70 -1.83 28.38
CA LEU A 330 34.14 -1.65 28.28
C LEU A 330 34.43 -0.21 27.93
N SER A 331 35.35 0.40 28.66
CA SER A 331 35.86 1.73 28.31
C SER A 331 37.36 1.80 28.49
N ALA A 332 38.02 2.47 27.56
CA ALA A 332 39.42 2.79 27.63
C ALA A 332 39.62 4.27 27.36
N ASN A 333 40.51 4.91 28.07
CA ASN A 333 40.87 6.29 27.82
C ASN A 333 42.41 6.47 27.88
N LEU A 334 42.89 7.29 26.95
CA LEU A 334 44.28 7.73 26.90
C LEU A 334 44.29 9.24 26.74
N GLY A 335 45.04 9.94 27.55
CA GLY A 335 45.05 11.40 27.48
C GLY A 335 46.11 12.07 28.28
N SER A 336 45.89 13.32 28.51
CA SER A 336 46.76 14.19 29.30
C SER A 336 45.93 15.04 30.25
N GLN A 337 46.40 15.23 31.46
CA GLN A 337 45.69 16.00 32.48
C GLN A 337 46.69 16.87 33.27
N ALA A 338 46.38 18.18 33.41
CA ALA A 338 47.27 19.10 34.09
C ALA A 338 46.50 20.24 34.78
N LEU A 339 47.17 20.88 35.77
CA LEU A 339 46.60 22.03 36.49
C LEU A 339 46.69 23.33 35.70
N THR A 340 47.52 23.38 34.66
CA THR A 340 47.66 24.55 33.77
C THR A 340 47.64 24.10 32.31
N THR A 341 47.22 24.97 31.40
CA THR A 341 47.22 24.66 29.97
C THR A 341 48.62 24.42 29.40
N GLY A 342 49.64 25.10 29.90
CA GLY A 342 51.05 24.94 29.47
C GLY A 342 51.65 23.59 29.87
N ALA A 343 51.18 22.98 30.96
CA ALA A 343 51.62 21.67 31.42
C ALA A 343 50.87 20.49 30.81
N LEU A 344 49.79 20.76 30.06
CA LEU A 344 48.86 19.74 29.56
C LEU A 344 49.56 18.68 28.69
N PHE A 345 50.56 19.06 27.89
CA PHE A 345 51.33 18.13 27.05
C PHE A 345 52.79 18.00 27.49
N GLY A 346 53.08 18.33 28.76
CA GLY A 346 54.38 18.17 29.36
C GLY A 346 54.68 16.76 29.87
N GLY A 347 55.94 16.53 30.19
CA GLY A 347 56.35 15.21 30.80
C GLY A 347 55.65 14.99 32.15
N GLY A 348 54.90 13.91 32.28
CA GLY A 348 54.20 13.55 33.51
C GLY A 348 52.69 13.88 33.53
N SER A 349 52.14 14.48 32.48
CA SER A 349 50.71 14.75 32.35
C SER A 349 49.88 13.59 31.74
N ALA A 350 50.56 12.55 31.22
CA ALA A 350 49.89 11.41 30.56
C ALA A 350 49.09 10.60 31.58
N VAL A 351 47.82 10.31 31.19
CA VAL A 351 46.91 9.47 31.98
C VAL A 351 46.26 8.43 31.07
N TRP A 352 46.05 7.24 31.58
CA TRP A 352 45.31 6.21 30.89
C TRP A 352 44.46 5.40 31.86
N GLY A 353 43.40 4.82 31.36
CA GLY A 353 42.54 3.95 32.13
C GLY A 353 41.89 2.89 31.25
N LEU A 354 41.69 1.70 31.81
CA LEU A 354 40.88 0.62 31.19
C LEU A 354 39.89 0.17 32.25
N VAL A 355 38.63 0.20 31.93
CA VAL A 355 37.52 -0.16 32.83
C VAL A 355 36.63 -1.18 32.14
N ALA A 356 36.35 -2.29 32.80
CA ALA A 356 35.32 -3.24 32.47
C ALA A 356 34.30 -3.22 33.61
N GLN A 357 33.07 -2.80 33.30
CA GLN A 357 32.00 -2.66 34.29
C GLN A 357 30.87 -3.62 33.98
N LEU A 358 30.55 -4.53 34.91
CA LEU A 358 29.35 -5.38 34.88
C LEU A 358 28.26 -4.70 35.71
N THR A 359 27.11 -4.47 35.10
CA THR A 359 25.94 -3.91 35.78
C THR A 359 24.78 -4.88 35.67
N GLN A 360 24.18 -5.26 36.79
CA GLN A 360 22.99 -6.10 36.90
C GLN A 360 21.93 -5.38 37.75
N PRO A 361 20.74 -5.08 37.20
CA PRO A 361 19.66 -4.57 38.03
C PRO A 361 19.12 -5.64 38.96
N LEU A 362 19.30 -5.46 40.28
CA LEU A 362 18.83 -6.39 41.31
C LEU A 362 17.39 -6.10 41.71
N PHE A 363 16.98 -4.84 41.73
CA PHE A 363 15.62 -4.39 42.02
C PHE A 363 15.24 -3.23 41.12
N ASN A 364 14.39 -3.51 40.14
CA ASN A 364 13.76 -2.52 39.29
C ASN A 364 12.38 -3.05 38.87
N PRO A 365 11.28 -2.70 39.57
CA PRO A 365 9.96 -3.20 39.28
C PRO A 365 9.40 -2.72 37.93
N GLY A 366 10.05 -1.72 37.28
CA GLY A 366 9.72 -1.26 35.96
C GLY A 366 10.05 -2.28 34.86
N LEU A 367 11.18 -3.02 34.96
CA LEU A 367 11.62 -3.96 33.94
C LEU A 367 10.64 -5.12 33.67
N PRO A 368 10.06 -5.79 34.69
CA PRO A 368 8.99 -6.76 34.45
C PRO A 368 7.74 -6.15 33.77
N ALA A 369 7.43 -4.89 34.07
CA ALA A 369 6.33 -4.18 33.44
C ALA A 369 6.64 -3.88 31.94
N GLU A 370 7.85 -3.42 31.62
CA GLU A 370 8.31 -3.23 30.24
C GLU A 370 8.26 -4.55 29.43
N LYS A 371 8.70 -5.66 30.03
CA LYS A 371 8.59 -6.98 29.39
C LYS A 371 7.14 -7.34 29.08
N ARG A 372 6.19 -7.14 30.05
CA ARG A 372 4.76 -7.41 29.80
C ARG A 372 4.18 -6.47 28.75
N ALA A 373 4.57 -5.21 28.72
CA ALA A 373 4.16 -4.26 27.71
C ALA A 373 4.62 -4.67 26.31
N ALA A 374 5.86 -5.10 26.18
CA ALA A 374 6.41 -5.60 24.91
C ALA A 374 5.71 -6.90 24.45
N LEU A 375 5.36 -7.80 25.39
CA LEU A 375 4.59 -8.99 25.07
C LEU A 375 3.18 -8.63 24.57
N ALA A 376 2.50 -7.70 25.24
CA ALA A 376 1.19 -7.22 24.81
C ALA A 376 1.25 -6.53 23.41
N ALA A 377 2.35 -5.84 23.09
CA ALA A 377 2.58 -5.27 21.77
C ALA A 377 2.76 -6.37 20.71
N PHE A 378 3.45 -7.44 21.03
CA PHE A 378 3.57 -8.62 20.15
C PHE A 378 2.20 -9.28 19.93
N ASP A 379 1.39 -9.49 20.97
CA ASP A 379 0.05 -10.06 20.86
C ASP A 379 -0.85 -9.19 19.97
N ALA A 380 -0.77 -7.86 20.12
CA ALA A 380 -1.49 -6.91 19.26
C ALA A 380 -1.05 -7.00 17.79
N ALA A 381 0.27 -7.10 17.54
CA ALA A 381 0.80 -7.27 16.18
C ALA A 381 0.35 -8.61 15.56
N ALA A 382 0.29 -9.70 16.36
CA ALA A 382 -0.19 -11.00 15.93
C ALA A 382 -1.68 -10.95 15.53
N ALA A 383 -2.52 -10.31 16.34
CA ALA A 383 -3.94 -10.13 16.04
C ALA A 383 -4.14 -9.26 14.79
N ASN A 384 -3.34 -8.20 14.62
CA ASN A 384 -3.38 -7.36 13.41
C ASN A 384 -2.99 -8.15 12.15
N TYR A 385 -1.93 -8.97 12.21
CA TYR A 385 -1.55 -9.85 11.11
C TYR A 385 -2.71 -10.79 10.71
N GLN A 386 -3.37 -11.43 11.68
CA GLN A 386 -4.52 -12.29 11.42
C GLN A 386 -5.66 -11.51 10.74
N SER A 387 -5.95 -10.30 11.20
CA SER A 387 -6.97 -9.43 10.61
C SER A 387 -6.64 -9.09 9.15
N VAL A 388 -5.39 -8.73 8.84
CA VAL A 388 -4.94 -8.42 7.47
C VAL A 388 -5.06 -9.65 6.57
N VAL A 389 -4.71 -10.85 7.07
CA VAL A 389 -4.86 -12.10 6.30
C VAL A 389 -6.33 -12.37 5.99
N LEU A 390 -7.23 -12.29 6.98
CA LEU A 390 -8.67 -12.52 6.77
C LEU A 390 -9.27 -11.52 5.79
N GLU A 391 -8.92 -10.26 5.91
CA GLU A 391 -9.38 -9.20 4.99
C GLU A 391 -8.87 -9.42 3.56
N SER A 392 -7.64 -9.90 3.43
CA SER A 392 -7.06 -10.24 2.14
C SER A 392 -7.77 -11.43 1.48
N LEU A 393 -8.11 -12.46 2.25
CA LEU A 393 -8.89 -13.61 1.76
C LEU A 393 -10.30 -13.19 1.35
N ARG A 394 -10.97 -12.32 2.14
CA ARG A 394 -12.27 -11.75 1.81
C ARG A 394 -12.20 -10.97 0.50
N ASN A 395 -11.19 -10.12 0.33
CA ASN A 395 -11.02 -9.31 -0.86
C ASN A 395 -10.92 -10.16 -2.15
N VAL A 396 -10.15 -11.26 -2.10
CA VAL A 396 -10.09 -12.22 -3.24
C VAL A 396 -11.44 -12.91 -3.45
N ALA A 397 -12.10 -13.35 -2.39
CA ALA A 397 -13.40 -14.00 -2.47
C ALA A 397 -14.45 -13.11 -3.12
N ASP A 398 -14.54 -11.84 -2.67
CA ASP A 398 -15.46 -10.86 -3.20
C ASP A 398 -15.19 -10.56 -4.69
N THR A 399 -13.91 -10.42 -5.05
CA THR A 399 -13.52 -10.12 -6.45
C THR A 399 -13.80 -11.30 -7.39
N LEU A 400 -13.56 -12.55 -6.94
CA LEU A 400 -13.90 -13.74 -7.74
C LEU A 400 -15.42 -13.82 -8.01
N ARG A 401 -16.24 -13.47 -7.02
CA ARG A 401 -17.70 -13.42 -7.19
C ARG A 401 -18.14 -12.27 -8.08
N ALA A 402 -17.45 -11.12 -8.01
CA ALA A 402 -17.72 -10.00 -8.92
C ALA A 402 -17.45 -10.40 -10.37
N VAL A 403 -16.30 -11.00 -10.69
CA VAL A 403 -15.96 -11.49 -12.04
C VAL A 403 -17.03 -12.45 -12.59
N GLU A 404 -17.54 -13.40 -11.78
CA GLU A 404 -18.59 -14.32 -12.16
C GLU A 404 -19.93 -13.60 -12.39
N SER A 405 -20.36 -12.78 -11.42
CA SER A 405 -21.67 -12.10 -11.44
C SER A 405 -21.77 -11.07 -12.55
N ASP A 406 -20.69 -10.31 -12.80
CA ASP A 406 -20.70 -9.24 -13.79
C ASP A 406 -20.66 -9.79 -15.23
N ALA A 407 -20.10 -11.00 -15.43
CA ALA A 407 -20.27 -11.71 -16.70
C ALA A 407 -21.73 -12.11 -16.96
N GLN A 408 -22.43 -12.61 -15.93
CA GLN A 408 -23.86 -12.94 -16.02
C GLN A 408 -24.70 -11.67 -16.28
N THR A 409 -24.39 -10.58 -15.59
CA THR A 409 -25.05 -9.27 -15.77
C THR A 409 -24.87 -8.75 -17.18
N LEU A 410 -23.63 -8.80 -17.72
CA LEU A 410 -23.38 -8.37 -19.11
C LEU A 410 -24.13 -9.25 -20.11
N THR A 411 -24.22 -10.55 -19.89
CA THR A 411 -24.97 -11.48 -20.76
C THR A 411 -26.46 -11.11 -20.80
N ALA A 412 -27.05 -10.84 -19.63
CA ALA A 412 -28.45 -10.43 -19.54
C ALA A 412 -28.68 -9.05 -20.20
N LEU A 413 -27.79 -8.09 -19.97
CA LEU A 413 -27.90 -6.75 -20.57
C LEU A 413 -27.70 -6.77 -22.09
N ALA A 414 -26.80 -7.62 -22.61
CA ALA A 414 -26.61 -7.78 -24.05
C ALA A 414 -27.88 -8.35 -24.72
N ALA A 415 -28.52 -9.36 -24.11
CA ALA A 415 -29.78 -9.88 -24.57
C ALA A 415 -30.91 -8.83 -24.49
N ALA A 416 -30.98 -8.06 -23.42
CA ALA A 416 -31.93 -6.98 -23.25
C ALA A 416 -31.71 -5.85 -24.27
N ASP A 417 -30.45 -5.46 -24.57
CA ASP A 417 -30.14 -4.43 -25.57
C ASP A 417 -30.62 -4.87 -26.99
N MET A 418 -30.33 -6.11 -27.37
CA MET A 418 -30.82 -6.66 -28.64
C MET A 418 -32.36 -6.63 -28.75
N ALA A 419 -33.04 -7.06 -27.68
CA ALA A 419 -34.50 -7.06 -27.64
C ALA A 419 -35.07 -5.62 -27.67
N ALA A 420 -34.49 -4.70 -26.90
CA ALA A 420 -34.92 -3.30 -26.83
C ALA A 420 -34.71 -2.57 -28.18
N GLN A 421 -33.58 -2.79 -28.85
CA GLN A 421 -33.30 -2.23 -30.19
C GLN A 421 -34.27 -2.77 -31.23
N ALA A 422 -34.56 -4.08 -31.23
CA ALA A 422 -35.54 -4.69 -32.13
C ALA A 422 -36.96 -4.13 -31.88
N SER A 423 -37.35 -3.97 -30.61
CA SER A 423 -38.63 -3.37 -30.22
C SER A 423 -38.72 -1.92 -30.68
N LEU A 424 -37.69 -1.11 -30.43
CA LEU A 424 -37.63 0.29 -30.86
C LEU A 424 -37.81 0.42 -32.38
N GLN A 425 -37.04 -0.35 -33.16
CA GLN A 425 -37.17 -0.36 -34.63
C GLN A 425 -38.57 -0.75 -35.11
N SER A 426 -39.21 -1.70 -34.40
CA SER A 426 -40.58 -2.10 -34.72
C SER A 426 -41.58 -0.98 -34.44
N VAL A 427 -41.49 -0.38 -33.24
CA VAL A 427 -42.40 0.72 -32.83
C VAL A 427 -42.18 1.97 -33.69
N GLU A 428 -40.93 2.30 -34.06
CA GLU A 428 -40.65 3.40 -35.01
C GLU A 428 -41.28 3.22 -36.36
N ARG A 429 -41.28 1.99 -36.92
CA ARG A 429 -41.98 1.68 -38.19
C ARG A 429 -43.49 1.82 -38.03
N GLN A 430 -44.08 1.28 -36.96
CA GLN A 430 -45.51 1.37 -36.67
C GLN A 430 -45.96 2.81 -36.46
N TYR A 431 -45.20 3.62 -35.74
CA TYR A 431 -45.46 5.04 -35.50
C TYR A 431 -45.50 5.83 -36.84
N ARG A 432 -44.51 5.60 -37.74
CA ARG A 432 -44.47 6.22 -39.05
C ARG A 432 -45.67 5.85 -39.92
N LEU A 433 -46.23 4.66 -39.72
CA LEU A 433 -47.45 4.19 -40.43
C LEU A 433 -48.75 4.55 -39.71
N GLY A 434 -48.69 5.26 -38.57
CA GLY A 434 -49.86 5.61 -37.78
C GLY A 434 -50.46 4.46 -36.95
N ALA A 435 -49.77 3.31 -36.88
CA ALA A 435 -50.24 2.10 -36.19
C ALA A 435 -49.78 2.02 -34.72
N ALA A 436 -48.88 2.89 -34.29
CA ALA A 436 -48.45 3.02 -32.87
C ALA A 436 -48.65 4.46 -32.40
N SER A 437 -48.96 4.61 -31.12
CA SER A 437 -49.07 5.93 -30.50
C SER A 437 -47.66 6.52 -30.22
N TYR A 438 -47.62 7.83 -30.12
CA TYR A 438 -46.42 8.55 -29.69
C TYR A 438 -45.89 8.04 -28.32
N LEU A 439 -46.80 7.80 -27.38
CA LEU A 439 -46.43 7.27 -26.06
C LEU A 439 -45.70 5.92 -26.15
N GLN A 440 -46.11 5.03 -27.04
CA GLN A 440 -45.45 3.75 -27.29
C GLN A 440 -44.03 3.95 -27.82
N LEU A 441 -43.82 4.90 -28.75
CA LEU A 441 -42.50 5.24 -29.26
C LEU A 441 -41.61 5.78 -28.15
N LEU A 442 -42.10 6.68 -27.33
CA LEU A 442 -41.39 7.27 -26.22
C LEU A 442 -40.90 6.22 -25.21
N ILE A 443 -41.80 5.30 -24.81
CA ILE A 443 -41.47 4.20 -23.89
C ILE A 443 -40.36 3.32 -24.49
N ALA A 444 -40.49 2.94 -25.77
CA ALA A 444 -39.49 2.08 -26.42
C ALA A 444 -38.11 2.77 -26.50
N GLN A 445 -38.07 4.08 -26.75
CA GLN A 445 -36.82 4.85 -26.77
C GLN A 445 -36.18 4.94 -25.39
N GLN A 446 -36.93 5.28 -24.36
CA GLN A 446 -36.41 5.33 -22.99
C GLN A 446 -35.84 3.98 -22.55
N GLN A 447 -36.55 2.90 -22.88
CA GLN A 447 -36.10 1.54 -22.56
C GLN A 447 -34.76 1.22 -23.25
N ALA A 448 -34.68 1.42 -24.57
CA ALA A 448 -33.45 1.16 -25.33
C ALA A 448 -32.26 2.01 -24.85
N GLN A 449 -32.52 3.29 -24.55
CA GLN A 449 -31.54 4.21 -23.99
C GLN A 449 -30.99 3.73 -22.65
N SER A 450 -31.85 3.43 -21.68
CA SER A 450 -31.47 2.99 -20.35
C SER A 450 -30.64 1.70 -20.40
N ILE A 451 -31.10 0.72 -21.20
CA ILE A 451 -30.40 -0.55 -21.35
C ILE A 451 -29.03 -0.34 -22.00
N ARG A 452 -28.90 0.51 -23.01
CA ARG A 452 -27.63 0.81 -23.68
C ARG A 452 -26.61 1.42 -22.74
N ILE A 453 -27.01 2.38 -21.91
CA ILE A 453 -26.14 3.01 -20.91
C ILE A 453 -25.69 1.98 -19.88
N ASN A 454 -26.61 1.12 -19.39
CA ASN A 454 -26.27 0.08 -18.43
C ASN A 454 -25.33 -0.99 -19.04
N MET A 455 -25.50 -1.34 -20.31
CA MET A 455 -24.62 -2.26 -21.01
C MET A 455 -23.19 -1.70 -21.12
N VAL A 456 -23.01 -0.44 -21.48
CA VAL A 456 -21.71 0.23 -21.50
C VAL A 456 -21.06 0.23 -20.12
N ALA A 457 -21.85 0.46 -19.07
CA ALA A 457 -21.35 0.38 -17.70
C ALA A 457 -20.89 -1.03 -17.34
N ALA A 458 -21.67 -2.07 -17.65
CA ALA A 458 -21.32 -3.46 -17.38
C ALA A 458 -20.11 -3.93 -18.20
N GLN A 459 -19.94 -3.47 -19.43
CA GLN A 459 -18.75 -3.70 -20.25
C GLN A 459 -17.48 -3.18 -19.57
N ALA A 460 -17.51 -1.95 -19.08
CA ALA A 460 -16.38 -1.36 -18.36
C ALA A 460 -16.14 -2.03 -17.00
N GLN A 461 -17.22 -2.47 -16.32
CA GLN A 461 -17.11 -3.12 -15.01
C GLN A 461 -16.29 -4.41 -15.08
N ARG A 462 -16.45 -5.23 -16.12
CA ARG A 462 -15.64 -6.45 -16.32
C ARG A 462 -14.14 -6.17 -16.41
N LEU A 463 -13.73 -5.05 -17.01
CA LEU A 463 -12.33 -4.62 -17.00
C LEU A 463 -11.88 -4.20 -15.61
N VAL A 464 -12.73 -3.47 -14.88
CA VAL A 464 -12.45 -3.05 -13.50
C VAL A 464 -12.28 -4.25 -12.57
N ASP A 465 -13.13 -5.28 -12.70
CA ASP A 465 -13.04 -6.51 -11.90
C ASP A 465 -11.77 -7.31 -12.21
N SER A 466 -11.35 -7.30 -13.48
CA SER A 466 -10.06 -7.90 -13.86
C SER A 466 -8.90 -7.18 -13.17
N VAL A 467 -8.90 -5.83 -13.15
CA VAL A 467 -7.93 -5.02 -12.41
C VAL A 467 -7.98 -5.34 -10.91
N ALA A 468 -9.18 -5.41 -10.33
CA ALA A 468 -9.38 -5.72 -8.92
C ALA A 468 -8.85 -7.11 -8.56
N LEU A 469 -9.00 -8.11 -9.44
CA LEU A 469 -8.47 -9.45 -9.21
C LEU A 469 -6.93 -9.45 -9.21
N TYR A 470 -6.27 -8.79 -10.15
CA TYR A 470 -4.81 -8.65 -10.14
C TYR A 470 -4.32 -7.95 -8.86
N GLN A 471 -5.01 -6.91 -8.41
CA GLN A 471 -4.68 -6.23 -7.15
C GLN A 471 -4.91 -7.15 -5.93
N ALA A 472 -6.04 -7.87 -5.89
CA ALA A 472 -6.38 -8.77 -4.80
C ALA A 472 -5.40 -9.93 -4.66
N LEU A 473 -4.82 -10.38 -5.76
CA LEU A 473 -3.79 -11.42 -5.80
C LEU A 473 -2.37 -10.90 -5.51
N GLY A 474 -2.20 -9.60 -5.28
CA GLY A 474 -0.94 -8.97 -4.92
C GLY A 474 -0.13 -8.45 -6.10
N GLY A 475 -0.64 -8.53 -7.32
CA GLY A 475 0.11 -8.17 -8.53
C GLY A 475 1.40 -8.98 -8.69
N GLY A 476 2.13 -8.78 -9.77
CA GLY A 476 3.44 -9.36 -9.97
C GLY A 476 4.56 -8.54 -9.32
N VAL A 477 4.43 -8.18 -8.05
CA VAL A 477 5.46 -7.38 -7.37
C VAL A 477 6.61 -8.29 -7.00
N SER A 478 7.79 -8.03 -7.57
CA SER A 478 9.07 -8.69 -7.26
C SER A 478 9.75 -8.05 -6.06
#